data_45dbdd821d7442590fc9d1f889dd1464
#
_entry.id   45dbdd821d7442590fc9d1f889dd1464
#
_cell.length_a   1.000
_cell.length_b   1.000
_cell.length_c   1.000
_cell.angle_alpha   90.00
_cell.angle_beta   90.00
_cell.angle_gamma   90.00
#
_symmetry.space_group_name_H-M   'P 1'
#
loop_
_entity.id
_entity.type
_entity.pdbx_description
1 polymer ?
#
loop_
_entity_poly.entity_id
_entity_poly.type
_entity_poly.pdbx_seq_one_letter_code
_entity_poly.pdbx_strand_id
1 'polypeptide(L)'
;MKKPRFLCIAPYEGMYHLMTNIAAQRDDVELVIQSGNLDDGLKTALDNRRGIDAVISRGGTADVLRGHMMDIPICDIVPSAYDILRTIRLAQGMDDDFAIVGYPSITHPAEKLCEIMQFSIPTVTIRSPQECREKLSALRDKGTRIIVGDMISTTCAQEYGMHGLLIVSGMESIESAINTAKDICLRYQMLDRHTSLLRDLLVSDERDFAVYSPDVREVFTTLDPMPPELADAMRQHVSHVLARSSVKLSRRLGNEMFTVRGRLLPSGGEEYAVFYISHAASLLGGRQAIRCCDLSSGADSALSSNPLEYYLGSRRGAAARCMRAVRRARRACTHRGRLRHRQGPLRAVHPQPQPSAPQSARPRGYRAAHGKGLGASARG
;
A
#
# COMPACT_ATOMS: atom_id res chain seq x y z
N MET A 1 -5.88 12.73 -11.94
CA MET A 1 -4.94 12.18 -10.93
C MET A 1 -3.98 13.29 -10.55
N LYS A 2 -3.63 13.42 -9.26
CA LYS A 2 -2.59 14.37 -8.84
C LYS A 2 -1.25 13.86 -9.39
N LYS A 3 -0.43 14.74 -9.96
CA LYS A 3 0.91 14.38 -10.42
C LYS A 3 1.74 13.93 -9.21
N PRO A 4 2.45 12.80 -9.27
CA PRO A 4 3.33 12.41 -8.19
C PRO A 4 4.48 13.42 -8.05
N ARG A 5 4.88 13.69 -6.81
CA ARG A 5 5.90 14.66 -6.47
C ARG A 5 7.10 13.95 -5.87
N PHE A 6 8.26 14.07 -6.53
CA PHE A 6 9.48 13.39 -6.12
C PHE A 6 10.54 14.39 -5.66
N LEU A 7 11.20 14.05 -4.57
CA LEU A 7 12.37 14.77 -4.10
C LEU A 7 13.63 14.07 -4.63
N CYS A 8 14.38 14.78 -5.45
CA CYS A 8 15.62 14.30 -6.03
C CYS A 8 16.82 14.90 -5.27
N ILE A 9 17.57 14.07 -4.58
CA ILE A 9 18.78 14.50 -3.86
C ILE A 9 20.00 14.18 -4.72
N ALA A 10 20.66 15.22 -5.22
CA ALA A 10 21.84 15.13 -6.05
C ALA A 10 23.12 15.15 -5.21
N PRO A 11 23.91 14.06 -5.15
CA PRO A 11 25.14 14.00 -4.35
C PRO A 11 26.28 14.88 -4.90
N TYR A 12 26.19 15.32 -6.15
CA TYR A 12 27.18 16.16 -6.80
C TYR A 12 26.54 17.07 -7.87
N GLU A 13 27.22 18.16 -8.18
CA GLU A 13 26.70 19.24 -9.04
C GLU A 13 26.30 18.79 -10.45
N GLY A 14 27.11 17.93 -11.07
CA GLY A 14 26.80 17.39 -12.42
C GLY A 14 25.45 16.65 -12.45
N MET A 15 25.12 15.89 -11.40
CA MET A 15 23.82 15.23 -11.28
C MET A 15 22.69 16.23 -11.05
N TYR A 16 22.91 17.27 -10.26
CA TYR A 16 21.93 18.35 -10.05
C TYR A 16 21.52 19.00 -11.37
N HIS A 17 22.48 19.33 -12.24
CA HIS A 17 22.21 19.89 -13.55
C HIS A 17 21.46 18.93 -14.46
N LEU A 18 21.84 17.63 -14.49
CA LEU A 18 21.12 16.63 -15.27
C LEU A 18 19.68 16.44 -14.80
N MET A 19 19.45 16.34 -13.50
CA MET A 19 18.10 16.25 -12.92
C MET A 19 17.26 17.48 -13.25
N THR A 20 17.86 18.69 -13.20
CA THR A 20 17.17 19.94 -13.53
C THR A 20 16.75 19.96 -15.02
N ASN A 21 17.63 19.51 -15.92
CA ASN A 21 17.31 19.42 -17.34
C ASN A 21 16.19 18.41 -17.61
N ILE A 22 16.19 17.25 -16.94
CA ILE A 22 15.14 16.25 -17.04
C ILE A 22 13.81 16.82 -16.50
N ALA A 23 13.86 17.53 -15.37
CA ALA A 23 12.67 18.15 -14.78
C ALA A 23 11.99 19.14 -15.72
N ALA A 24 12.76 19.89 -16.49
CA ALA A 24 12.24 20.85 -17.47
C ALA A 24 11.53 20.16 -18.67
N GLN A 25 11.81 18.88 -18.91
CA GLN A 25 11.27 18.11 -20.03
C GLN A 25 10.11 17.18 -19.62
N ARG A 26 9.88 16.99 -18.31
CA ARG A 26 8.86 16.09 -17.76
C ARG A 26 7.65 16.87 -17.25
N ASP A 27 6.51 16.58 -17.80
CA ASP A 27 5.23 17.16 -17.41
C ASP A 27 4.32 16.18 -16.64
N ASP A 28 4.71 14.91 -16.58
CA ASP A 28 3.96 13.81 -15.95
C ASP A 28 4.25 13.63 -14.45
N VAL A 29 5.34 14.22 -13.96
CA VAL A 29 5.77 14.21 -12.56
C VAL A 29 6.21 15.61 -12.11
N GLU A 30 6.19 15.89 -10.81
CA GLU A 30 6.78 17.10 -10.23
C GLU A 30 8.10 16.72 -9.55
N LEU A 31 9.21 17.25 -10.03
CA LEU A 31 10.55 16.98 -9.49
C LEU A 31 11.05 18.17 -8.68
N VAL A 32 11.31 17.95 -7.40
CA VAL A 32 11.95 18.92 -6.49
C VAL A 32 13.40 18.50 -6.36
N ILE A 33 14.33 19.31 -6.89
CA ILE A 33 15.74 18.94 -6.95
C ILE A 33 16.50 19.70 -5.88
N GLN A 34 17.28 18.99 -5.08
CA GLN A 34 18.11 19.52 -4.02
C GLN A 34 19.51 18.86 -4.08
N SER A 35 20.51 19.63 -3.67
CA SER A 35 21.87 19.11 -3.50
C SER A 35 22.05 18.58 -2.08
N GLY A 36 22.80 17.51 -1.93
CA GLY A 36 23.18 16.94 -0.63
C GLY A 36 23.82 15.57 -0.78
N ASN A 37 24.87 15.33 -0.01
CA ASN A 37 25.60 14.07 -0.01
C ASN A 37 25.56 13.46 1.39
N LEU A 38 25.33 12.13 1.50
CA LEU A 38 25.29 11.40 2.74
C LEU A 38 24.38 12.09 3.79
N ASP A 39 24.92 12.49 4.93
CA ASP A 39 24.20 13.11 6.04
C ASP A 39 23.58 14.46 5.68
N ASP A 40 24.23 15.26 4.85
CA ASP A 40 23.68 16.51 4.34
C ASP A 40 22.47 16.23 3.43
N GLY A 41 22.55 15.17 2.63
CA GLY A 41 21.45 14.70 1.81
C GLY A 41 20.25 14.25 2.65
N LEU A 42 20.50 13.54 3.75
CA LEU A 42 19.48 13.13 4.70
C LEU A 42 18.80 14.34 5.34
N LYS A 43 19.57 15.31 5.84
CA LYS A 43 19.03 16.54 6.41
C LYS A 43 18.13 17.28 5.42
N THR A 44 18.63 17.47 4.20
CA THR A 44 17.88 18.11 3.12
C THR A 44 16.58 17.35 2.81
N ALA A 45 16.62 16.02 2.81
CA ALA A 45 15.44 15.21 2.56
C ALA A 45 14.41 15.32 3.69
N LEU A 46 14.83 15.33 4.94
CA LEU A 46 13.95 15.50 6.10
C LEU A 46 13.27 16.87 6.12
N ASP A 47 14.00 17.94 5.77
CA ASP A 47 13.47 19.30 5.71
C ASP A 47 12.42 19.47 4.60
N ASN A 48 12.53 18.72 3.51
CA ASN A 48 11.67 18.80 2.33
C ASN A 48 10.64 17.67 2.20
N ARG A 49 10.49 16.78 3.20
CA ARG A 49 9.70 15.55 3.10
C ARG A 49 8.18 15.76 2.95
N ARG A 50 7.64 16.95 3.24
CA ARG A 50 6.19 17.19 3.25
C ARG A 50 5.60 17.15 1.84
N GLY A 51 4.62 16.28 1.65
CA GLY A 51 3.91 16.13 0.37
C GLY A 51 4.76 15.50 -0.75
N ILE A 52 5.81 14.77 -0.40
CA ILE A 52 6.66 14.00 -1.30
C ILE A 52 6.16 12.55 -1.35
N ASP A 53 6.00 12.02 -2.55
CA ASP A 53 5.53 10.66 -2.80
C ASP A 53 6.68 9.65 -2.91
N ALA A 54 7.88 10.08 -3.30
CA ALA A 54 9.10 9.27 -3.33
C ALA A 54 10.36 10.15 -3.27
N VAL A 55 11.47 9.59 -2.80
CA VAL A 55 12.79 10.23 -2.86
C VAL A 55 13.66 9.48 -3.85
N ILE A 56 14.40 10.21 -4.67
CA ILE A 56 15.31 9.67 -5.68
C ILE A 56 16.71 10.16 -5.36
N SER A 57 17.66 9.24 -5.20
CA SER A 57 19.05 9.58 -4.97
C SER A 57 19.96 8.44 -5.47
N ARG A 58 21.25 8.48 -5.18
CA ARG A 58 22.21 7.52 -5.67
C ARG A 58 23.17 7.04 -4.58
N GLY A 59 23.57 5.77 -4.67
CA GLY A 59 24.67 5.18 -3.93
C GLY A 59 24.55 5.36 -2.42
N GLY A 60 25.64 5.71 -1.74
CA GLY A 60 25.65 5.87 -0.29
C GLY A 60 24.61 6.85 0.26
N THR A 61 24.29 7.91 -0.48
CA THR A 61 23.20 8.85 -0.08
C THR A 61 21.85 8.16 -0.10
N ALA A 62 21.55 7.37 -1.13
CA ALA A 62 20.31 6.58 -1.18
C ALA A 62 20.24 5.54 -0.05
N ASP A 63 21.38 4.93 0.32
CA ASP A 63 21.42 3.97 1.43
C ASP A 63 21.19 4.63 2.79
N VAL A 64 21.79 5.80 3.04
CA VAL A 64 21.53 6.60 4.25
C VAL A 64 20.05 7.00 4.33
N LEU A 65 19.48 7.48 3.23
CA LEU A 65 18.06 7.85 3.17
C LEU A 65 17.15 6.64 3.47
N ARG A 66 17.44 5.48 2.90
CA ARG A 66 16.68 4.24 3.10
C ARG A 66 16.71 3.77 4.54
N GLY A 67 17.83 3.97 5.23
CA GLY A 67 17.98 3.64 6.64
C GLY A 67 17.15 4.51 7.59
N HIS A 68 16.79 5.74 7.19
CA HIS A 68 16.16 6.74 8.07
C HIS A 68 14.74 7.16 7.64
N MET A 69 14.33 6.87 6.40
CA MET A 69 13.02 7.27 5.84
C MET A 69 12.25 6.04 5.39
N MET A 70 11.70 5.29 6.34
CA MET A 70 10.97 4.04 6.05
C MET A 70 9.54 4.25 5.53
N ASP A 71 9.00 5.44 5.71
CA ASP A 71 7.62 5.81 5.34
C ASP A 71 7.49 6.34 3.91
N ILE A 72 8.60 6.63 3.23
CA ILE A 72 8.63 7.13 1.85
C ILE A 72 9.53 6.21 1.02
N PRO A 73 9.09 5.75 -0.17
CA PRO A 73 9.91 4.91 -1.02
C PRO A 73 11.15 5.66 -1.51
N ILE A 74 12.31 5.02 -1.37
CA ILE A 74 13.59 5.54 -1.86
C ILE A 74 13.97 4.78 -3.13
N CYS A 75 14.08 5.50 -4.25
CA CYS A 75 14.49 4.97 -5.54
C CYS A 75 15.95 5.31 -5.81
N ASP A 76 16.77 4.28 -6.01
CA ASP A 76 18.20 4.43 -6.31
C ASP A 76 18.42 4.63 -7.81
N ILE A 77 19.31 5.57 -8.16
CA ILE A 77 19.81 5.76 -9.51
C ILE A 77 20.97 4.79 -9.72
N VAL A 78 20.65 3.61 -10.24
CA VAL A 78 21.65 2.59 -10.55
C VAL A 78 22.35 2.96 -11.86
N PRO A 79 23.69 2.99 -11.93
CA PRO A 79 24.40 3.21 -13.17
C PRO A 79 24.04 2.17 -14.22
N SER A 80 23.75 2.65 -15.42
CA SER A 80 23.46 1.79 -16.56
C SER A 80 24.74 1.16 -17.14
N ALA A 81 24.59 0.13 -17.97
CA ALA A 81 25.71 -0.42 -18.75
C ALA A 81 26.37 0.65 -19.64
N TYR A 82 25.60 1.63 -20.12
CA TYR A 82 26.13 2.76 -20.91
C TYR A 82 27.01 3.69 -20.08
N ASP A 83 26.66 3.93 -18.82
CA ASP A 83 27.46 4.77 -17.91
C ASP A 83 28.81 4.11 -17.62
N ILE A 84 28.78 2.81 -17.36
CA ILE A 84 29.98 2.00 -17.11
C ILE A 84 30.83 1.97 -18.36
N LEU A 85 30.26 1.65 -19.53
CA LEU A 85 30.98 1.58 -20.80
C LEU A 85 31.60 2.93 -21.19
N ARG A 86 30.90 4.03 -20.98
CA ARG A 86 31.39 5.38 -21.23
C ARG A 86 32.62 5.68 -20.40
N THR A 87 32.59 5.31 -19.12
CA THR A 87 33.72 5.52 -18.22
C THR A 87 34.91 4.57 -18.54
N ILE A 88 34.65 3.31 -18.91
CA ILE A 88 35.68 2.38 -19.40
C ILE A 88 36.36 2.95 -20.65
N ARG A 89 35.59 3.46 -21.62
CA ARG A 89 36.15 4.07 -22.82
C ARG A 89 37.02 5.29 -22.54
N LEU A 90 36.60 6.10 -21.56
CA LEU A 90 37.41 7.24 -21.11
C LEU A 90 38.74 6.77 -20.49
N ALA A 91 38.70 5.76 -19.61
CA ALA A 91 39.89 5.18 -19.00
C ALA A 91 40.85 4.59 -20.04
N GLN A 92 40.33 3.85 -21.02
CA GLN A 92 41.15 3.30 -22.15
C GLN A 92 41.84 4.39 -22.98
N GLY A 93 41.24 5.58 -23.06
CA GLY A 93 41.87 6.72 -23.75
C GLY A 93 42.95 7.43 -22.96
N MET A 94 43.03 7.19 -21.63
CA MET A 94 44.03 7.83 -20.76
C MET A 94 45.26 6.94 -20.52
N ASP A 95 45.03 5.69 -20.16
CA ASP A 95 46.04 4.69 -19.87
C ASP A 95 45.39 3.30 -19.88
N ASP A 96 46.08 2.27 -20.34
CA ASP A 96 45.56 0.90 -20.36
C ASP A 96 45.59 0.24 -18.98
N ASP A 97 46.41 0.73 -18.05
CA ASP A 97 46.56 0.18 -16.69
C ASP A 97 45.52 0.74 -15.72
N PHE A 98 44.28 0.27 -15.86
CA PHE A 98 43.19 0.64 -14.95
C PHE A 98 42.46 -0.58 -14.42
N ALA A 99 41.77 -0.40 -13.28
CA ALA A 99 40.90 -1.38 -12.66
C ALA A 99 39.55 -0.78 -12.31
N ILE A 100 38.50 -1.61 -12.33
CA ILE A 100 37.17 -1.24 -11.85
C ILE A 100 37.06 -1.65 -10.38
N VAL A 101 36.79 -0.69 -9.50
CA VAL A 101 36.68 -0.91 -8.06
C VAL A 101 35.40 -0.28 -7.55
N GLY A 102 34.59 -1.03 -6.82
CA GLY A 102 33.35 -0.49 -6.28
C GLY A 102 32.52 -1.50 -5.50
N TYR A 103 31.38 -1.05 -5.03
CA TYR A 103 30.37 -1.93 -4.42
C TYR A 103 29.75 -2.89 -5.45
N PRO A 104 29.07 -3.97 -5.00
CA PRO A 104 28.43 -4.96 -5.89
C PRO A 104 27.51 -4.34 -6.94
N SER A 105 26.84 -3.23 -6.63
CA SER A 105 25.97 -2.49 -7.57
C SER A 105 26.73 -1.91 -8.77
N ILE A 106 28.03 -1.71 -8.67
CA ILE A 106 28.93 -1.27 -9.74
C ILE A 106 29.62 -2.44 -10.40
N THR A 107 30.24 -3.31 -9.58
CA THR A 107 31.16 -4.33 -10.09
C THR A 107 30.41 -5.47 -10.80
N HIS A 108 29.26 -5.93 -10.31
CA HIS A 108 28.53 -7.02 -10.97
C HIS A 108 28.05 -6.64 -12.39
N PRO A 109 27.43 -5.45 -12.62
CA PRO A 109 27.16 -5.03 -14.00
C PRO A 109 28.40 -4.82 -14.85
N ALA A 110 29.49 -4.32 -14.25
CA ALA A 110 30.77 -4.11 -14.95
C ALA A 110 31.40 -5.43 -15.39
N GLU A 111 31.43 -6.44 -14.52
CA GLU A 111 31.93 -7.80 -14.85
C GLU A 111 31.17 -8.39 -16.04
N LYS A 112 29.84 -8.36 -16.00
CA LYS A 112 28.98 -8.84 -17.11
C LYS A 112 29.24 -8.07 -18.40
N LEU A 113 29.39 -6.74 -18.30
CA LEU A 113 29.71 -5.91 -19.46
C LEU A 113 31.07 -6.24 -20.04
N CYS A 114 32.08 -6.41 -19.18
CA CYS A 114 33.41 -6.82 -19.59
C CYS A 114 33.42 -8.19 -20.27
N GLU A 115 32.65 -9.15 -19.74
CA GLU A 115 32.51 -10.47 -20.36
C GLU A 115 31.88 -10.37 -21.76
N ILE A 116 30.76 -9.63 -21.92
CA ILE A 116 30.11 -9.44 -23.22
C ILE A 116 31.00 -8.74 -24.23
N MET A 117 31.75 -7.72 -23.78
CA MET A 117 32.60 -6.92 -24.61
C MET A 117 34.01 -7.52 -24.80
N GLN A 118 34.27 -8.67 -24.15
CA GLN A 118 35.58 -9.34 -24.14
C GLN A 118 36.71 -8.43 -23.65
N PHE A 119 36.46 -7.60 -22.66
CA PHE A 119 37.46 -6.74 -22.03
C PHE A 119 38.17 -7.50 -20.89
N SER A 120 39.49 -7.49 -20.87
CA SER A 120 40.31 -8.07 -19.79
C SER A 120 40.62 -6.99 -18.74
N ILE A 121 39.61 -6.46 -18.06
CA ILE A 121 39.78 -5.39 -17.07
C ILE A 121 39.65 -5.99 -15.66
N PRO A 122 40.64 -5.79 -14.77
CA PRO A 122 40.55 -6.22 -13.38
C PRO A 122 39.35 -5.56 -12.69
N THR A 123 38.43 -6.37 -12.13
CA THR A 123 37.27 -5.86 -11.38
C THR A 123 37.39 -6.33 -9.93
N VAL A 124 37.28 -5.40 -8.99
CA VAL A 124 37.46 -5.64 -7.56
C VAL A 124 36.24 -5.13 -6.79
N THR A 125 35.49 -6.06 -6.23
CA THR A 125 34.31 -5.73 -5.39
C THR A 125 34.76 -5.42 -3.97
N ILE A 126 34.21 -4.33 -3.40
CA ILE A 126 34.42 -3.91 -2.02
C ILE A 126 33.10 -3.90 -1.26
N ARG A 127 33.16 -4.05 0.07
CA ARG A 127 31.98 -4.01 0.96
C ARG A 127 32.08 -2.93 2.03
N SER A 128 33.25 -2.33 2.20
CA SER A 128 33.49 -1.26 3.15
C SER A 128 34.57 -0.32 2.68
N PRO A 129 34.66 0.93 3.17
CA PRO A 129 35.73 1.86 2.88
C PRO A 129 37.12 1.33 3.32
N GLN A 130 37.16 0.52 4.39
CA GLN A 130 38.41 -0.07 4.86
C GLN A 130 38.93 -1.13 3.89
N GLU A 131 38.06 -2.04 3.45
CA GLU A 131 38.41 -3.04 2.43
C GLU A 131 38.85 -2.37 1.12
N CYS A 132 38.24 -1.21 0.78
CA CYS A 132 38.66 -0.41 -0.36
C CYS A 132 40.15 -0.01 -0.26
N ARG A 133 40.56 0.56 0.87
CA ARG A 133 41.93 0.99 1.09
C ARG A 133 42.97 -0.16 0.93
N GLU A 134 42.66 -1.31 1.52
CA GLU A 134 43.51 -2.50 1.45
C GLU A 134 43.67 -2.99 0.00
N LYS A 135 42.56 -3.09 -0.73
CA LYS A 135 42.57 -3.56 -2.12
C LYS A 135 43.24 -2.56 -3.08
N LEU A 136 43.02 -1.26 -2.86
CA LEU A 136 43.67 -0.22 -3.66
C LEU A 136 45.19 -0.17 -3.46
N SER A 137 45.67 -0.36 -2.23
CA SER A 137 47.12 -0.49 -1.98
C SER A 137 47.73 -1.63 -2.79
N ALA A 138 47.08 -2.81 -2.81
CA ALA A 138 47.55 -3.95 -3.58
C ALA A 138 47.48 -3.74 -5.11
N LEU A 139 46.51 -2.99 -5.61
CA LEU A 139 46.43 -2.62 -7.03
C LEU A 139 47.52 -1.63 -7.42
N ARG A 140 47.77 -0.62 -6.59
CA ARG A 140 48.87 0.33 -6.81
C ARG A 140 50.21 -0.36 -6.89
N ASP A 141 50.44 -1.30 -5.97
CA ASP A 141 51.72 -2.06 -5.93
C ASP A 141 51.92 -2.97 -7.17
N LYS A 142 50.81 -3.30 -7.87
CA LYS A 142 50.80 -4.01 -9.17
C LYS A 142 50.95 -3.06 -10.37
N GLY A 143 51.03 -1.74 -10.16
CA GLY A 143 51.23 -0.76 -11.21
C GLY A 143 49.96 -0.12 -11.75
N THR A 144 48.76 -0.44 -11.19
CA THR A 144 47.49 0.21 -11.59
C THR A 144 47.54 1.71 -11.28
N ARG A 145 47.23 2.55 -12.25
CA ARG A 145 47.26 4.00 -12.13
C ARG A 145 45.91 4.65 -12.08
N ILE A 146 44.94 4.02 -12.70
CA ILE A 146 43.57 4.57 -12.82
C ILE A 146 42.59 3.62 -12.14
N ILE A 147 41.68 4.17 -11.32
CA ILE A 147 40.59 3.46 -10.69
C ILE A 147 39.28 4.01 -11.23
N VAL A 148 38.53 3.14 -11.88
CA VAL A 148 37.17 3.41 -12.34
C VAL A 148 36.18 2.90 -11.30
N GLY A 149 35.27 3.73 -10.75
CA GLY A 149 34.39 3.25 -9.72
C GLY A 149 33.38 4.27 -9.19
N ASP A 150 32.93 4.00 -7.98
CA ASP A 150 32.03 4.91 -7.23
C ASP A 150 32.82 6.03 -6.51
N MET A 151 32.10 6.90 -5.81
CA MET A 151 32.69 8.03 -5.08
C MET A 151 33.73 7.55 -4.04
N ILE A 152 33.43 6.46 -3.32
CA ILE A 152 34.31 5.94 -2.25
C ILE A 152 35.60 5.42 -2.88
N SER A 153 35.52 4.61 -3.92
CA SER A 153 36.69 4.03 -4.61
C SER A 153 37.53 5.09 -5.25
N THR A 154 36.92 6.10 -5.88
CA THR A 154 37.68 7.19 -6.53
C THR A 154 38.31 8.13 -5.52
N THR A 155 37.68 8.43 -4.42
CA THR A 155 38.24 9.25 -3.33
C THR A 155 39.41 8.51 -2.68
N CYS A 156 39.24 7.23 -2.33
CA CYS A 156 40.34 6.42 -1.81
C CYS A 156 41.52 6.30 -2.81
N ALA A 157 41.26 6.18 -4.12
CA ALA A 157 42.31 6.13 -5.13
C ALA A 157 43.17 7.40 -5.11
N GLN A 158 42.57 8.56 -4.96
CA GLN A 158 43.27 9.85 -4.83
C GLN A 158 44.18 9.89 -3.59
N GLU A 159 43.73 9.33 -2.45
CA GLU A 159 44.54 9.22 -1.23
C GLU A 159 45.84 8.42 -1.46
N TYR A 160 45.82 7.48 -2.41
CA TYR A 160 46.96 6.64 -2.78
C TYR A 160 47.74 7.16 -4.01
N GLY A 161 47.43 8.37 -4.49
CA GLY A 161 48.10 8.99 -5.64
C GLY A 161 47.73 8.38 -7.00
N MET A 162 46.61 7.65 -7.06
CA MET A 162 46.04 7.12 -8.29
C MET A 162 44.97 8.07 -8.85
N HIS A 163 44.69 8.00 -10.14
CA HIS A 163 43.62 8.75 -10.77
C HIS A 163 42.27 8.04 -10.56
N GLY A 164 41.31 8.72 -9.95
CA GLY A 164 39.95 8.22 -9.79
C GLY A 164 39.02 8.70 -10.93
N LEU A 165 38.43 7.78 -11.67
CA LEU A 165 37.40 8.07 -12.66
C LEU A 165 36.04 7.63 -12.10
N LEU A 166 35.22 8.59 -11.74
CA LEU A 166 33.89 8.33 -11.21
C LEU A 166 32.93 7.84 -12.33
N ILE A 167 32.25 6.72 -12.10
CA ILE A 167 31.14 6.30 -12.95
C ILE A 167 29.98 7.20 -12.68
N VAL A 168 29.73 8.16 -13.54
CA VAL A 168 28.65 9.14 -13.45
C VAL A 168 27.39 8.57 -14.09
N SER A 169 26.26 8.69 -13.41
CA SER A 169 24.97 8.31 -13.99
C SER A 169 24.52 9.31 -15.05
N GLY A 170 24.23 8.83 -16.23
CA GLY A 170 23.71 9.61 -17.33
C GLY A 170 22.20 9.87 -17.22
N MET A 171 21.65 10.52 -18.25
CA MET A 171 20.22 10.85 -18.31
C MET A 171 19.36 9.58 -18.25
N GLU A 172 19.75 8.51 -18.94
CA GLU A 172 19.02 7.25 -19.02
C GLU A 172 18.85 6.60 -17.64
N SER A 173 19.88 6.64 -16.80
CA SER A 173 19.82 6.09 -15.44
C SER A 173 18.92 6.90 -14.53
N ILE A 174 18.94 8.22 -14.64
CA ILE A 174 18.08 9.13 -13.88
C ILE A 174 16.63 8.96 -14.31
N GLU A 175 16.34 8.94 -15.61
CA GLU A 175 15.00 8.72 -16.16
C GLU A 175 14.42 7.36 -15.75
N SER A 176 15.27 6.31 -15.77
CA SER A 176 14.86 4.98 -15.31
C SER A 176 14.44 4.98 -13.84
N ALA A 177 15.20 5.68 -12.98
CA ALA A 177 14.84 5.81 -11.57
C ALA A 177 13.55 6.61 -11.36
N ILE A 178 13.34 7.69 -12.12
CA ILE A 178 12.11 8.48 -12.09
C ILE A 178 10.91 7.62 -12.54
N ASN A 179 11.05 6.85 -13.60
CA ASN A 179 9.98 5.97 -14.09
C ASN A 179 9.69 4.86 -13.07
N THR A 180 10.70 4.29 -12.44
CA THR A 180 10.52 3.32 -11.36
C THR A 180 9.77 3.92 -10.17
N ALA A 181 10.15 5.14 -9.73
CA ALA A 181 9.46 5.86 -8.68
C ALA A 181 7.99 6.11 -9.05
N LYS A 182 7.73 6.51 -10.28
CA LYS A 182 6.37 6.72 -10.80
C LYS A 182 5.53 5.45 -10.76
N ASP A 183 6.07 4.32 -11.22
CA ASP A 183 5.38 3.04 -11.22
C ASP A 183 5.06 2.57 -9.80
N ILE A 184 5.99 2.73 -8.86
CA ILE A 184 5.76 2.45 -7.45
C ILE A 184 4.62 3.30 -6.91
N CYS A 185 4.66 4.62 -7.11
CA CYS A 185 3.63 5.54 -6.63
C CYS A 185 2.25 5.26 -7.23
N LEU A 186 2.18 4.94 -8.53
CA LEU A 186 0.92 4.57 -9.18
C LEU A 186 0.31 3.29 -8.59
N ARG A 187 1.13 2.28 -8.29
CA ARG A 187 0.69 1.05 -7.63
C ARG A 187 0.18 1.33 -6.21
N TYR A 188 0.89 2.14 -5.44
CA TYR A 188 0.43 2.56 -4.10
C TYR A 188 -0.90 3.33 -4.17
N GLN A 189 -1.05 4.27 -5.11
CA GLN A 189 -2.29 5.00 -5.31
C GLN A 189 -3.46 4.08 -5.72
N MET A 190 -3.23 3.05 -6.52
CA MET A 190 -4.25 2.06 -6.85
C MET A 190 -4.67 1.26 -5.62
N LEU A 191 -3.70 0.78 -4.83
CA LEU A 191 -3.98 0.05 -3.59
C LEU A 191 -4.75 0.91 -2.60
N ASP A 192 -4.34 2.16 -2.40
CA ASP A 192 -5.00 3.11 -1.51
C ASP A 192 -6.45 3.37 -1.93
N ARG A 193 -6.69 3.55 -3.23
CA ARG A 193 -8.06 3.71 -3.76
C ARG A 193 -8.92 2.47 -3.53
N HIS A 194 -8.38 1.27 -3.77
CA HIS A 194 -9.12 0.05 -3.52
C HIS A 194 -9.42 -0.11 -2.02
N THR A 195 -8.44 0.19 -1.17
CA THR A 195 -8.61 0.14 0.28
C THR A 195 -9.64 1.17 0.75
N SER A 196 -9.58 2.41 0.24
CA SER A 196 -10.56 3.46 0.55
C SER A 196 -11.96 3.07 0.08
N LEU A 197 -12.12 2.56 -1.15
CA LEU A 197 -13.40 2.08 -1.66
C LEU A 197 -13.98 0.95 -0.78
N LEU A 198 -13.15 -0.03 -0.41
CA LEU A 198 -13.58 -1.11 0.48
C LEU A 198 -13.98 -0.57 1.85
N ARG A 199 -13.23 0.37 2.41
CA ARG A 199 -13.56 1.06 3.66
C ARG A 199 -14.91 1.77 3.56
N ASP A 200 -15.13 2.56 2.50
CA ASP A 200 -16.37 3.30 2.29
C ASP A 200 -17.58 2.36 2.15
N LEU A 201 -17.41 1.25 1.43
CA LEU A 201 -18.42 0.21 1.32
C LEU A 201 -18.76 -0.42 2.68
N LEU A 202 -17.73 -0.69 3.50
CA LEU A 202 -17.91 -1.27 4.83
C LEU A 202 -18.57 -0.29 5.81
N VAL A 203 -18.22 1.00 5.73
CA VAL A 203 -18.83 2.06 6.54
C VAL A 203 -20.28 2.35 6.09
N SER A 204 -20.61 2.12 4.81
CA SER A 204 -21.97 2.31 4.29
C SER A 204 -22.95 1.19 4.69
N ASP A 205 -22.46 0.06 5.20
CA ASP A 205 -23.32 -1.00 5.75
C ASP A 205 -23.92 -0.54 7.10
N GLU A 206 -25.16 -0.93 7.38
CA GLU A 206 -25.85 -0.60 8.64
C GLU A 206 -25.23 -1.29 9.88
N ARG A 207 -24.18 -2.07 9.70
CA ARG A 207 -23.53 -2.85 10.76
C ARG A 207 -22.12 -2.37 10.98
N ASP A 208 -21.88 -1.87 12.18
CA ASP A 208 -20.54 -1.59 12.61
C ASP A 208 -19.76 -2.87 12.94
N PHE A 209 -18.45 -2.83 12.76
CA PHE A 209 -17.58 -3.90 13.18
C PHE A 209 -16.19 -3.39 13.59
N ALA A 210 -15.49 -4.20 14.39
CA ALA A 210 -14.11 -3.99 14.78
C ALA A 210 -13.30 -5.27 14.58
N VAL A 211 -12.07 -5.12 14.09
CA VAL A 211 -11.13 -6.22 13.81
C VAL A 211 -9.93 -6.09 14.73
N TYR A 212 -9.59 -7.18 15.39
CA TYR A 212 -8.42 -7.28 16.26
C TYR A 212 -7.48 -8.36 15.76
N SER A 213 -6.18 -8.08 15.82
CA SER A 213 -5.10 -9.04 15.56
C SER A 213 -4.91 -10.02 16.75
N PRO A 214 -4.14 -11.12 16.58
CA PRO A 214 -3.87 -12.08 17.65
C PRO A 214 -3.19 -11.46 18.88
N ASP A 215 -2.41 -10.42 18.70
CA ASP A 215 -1.75 -9.65 19.78
C ASP A 215 -2.66 -8.56 20.39
N VAL A 216 -3.98 -8.66 20.16
CA VAL A 216 -5.02 -7.80 20.75
C VAL A 216 -4.91 -6.33 20.33
N ARG A 217 -4.26 -6.04 19.19
CA ARG A 217 -4.26 -4.70 18.58
C ARG A 217 -5.50 -4.51 17.72
N GLU A 218 -6.11 -3.35 17.80
CA GLU A 218 -7.15 -2.96 16.88
C GLU A 218 -6.54 -2.67 15.49
N VAL A 219 -6.97 -3.44 14.51
CA VAL A 219 -6.53 -3.31 13.12
C VAL A 219 -7.43 -2.35 12.35
N PHE A 220 -8.75 -2.45 12.59
CA PHE A 220 -9.73 -1.65 11.88
C PHE A 220 -11.04 -1.57 12.66
N THR A 221 -11.73 -0.44 12.60
CA THR A 221 -13.11 -0.28 13.07
C THR A 221 -13.92 0.64 12.17
N THR A 222 -15.23 0.39 12.04
CA THR A 222 -16.17 1.29 11.37
C THR A 222 -16.87 2.21 12.36
N LEU A 223 -16.90 1.85 13.65
CA LEU A 223 -17.55 2.65 14.68
C LEU A 223 -16.60 3.76 15.17
N ASP A 224 -16.93 5.01 14.85
CA ASP A 224 -16.16 6.18 15.26
C ASP A 224 -17.12 7.28 15.78
N PRO A 225 -17.00 7.70 17.05
CA PRO A 225 -16.01 7.23 18.04
C PRO A 225 -16.37 5.87 18.66
N MET A 226 -15.35 5.03 18.86
CA MET A 226 -15.50 3.76 19.58
C MET A 226 -15.63 4.02 21.10
N PRO A 227 -16.71 3.60 21.78
CA PRO A 227 -16.82 3.73 23.22
C PRO A 227 -15.73 2.91 23.94
N PRO A 228 -14.94 3.48 24.86
CA PRO A 228 -13.83 2.80 25.53
C PRO A 228 -14.26 1.51 26.23
N GLU A 229 -15.41 1.52 26.91
CA GLU A 229 -15.94 0.35 27.62
C GLU A 229 -16.30 -0.81 26.66
N LEU A 230 -16.67 -0.48 25.43
CA LEU A 230 -16.97 -1.46 24.39
C LEU A 230 -15.69 -2.05 23.82
N ALA A 231 -14.71 -1.19 23.55
CA ALA A 231 -13.38 -1.60 23.08
C ALA A 231 -12.70 -2.55 24.09
N ASP A 232 -12.73 -2.21 25.37
CA ASP A 232 -12.15 -3.04 26.44
C ASP A 232 -12.87 -4.39 26.56
N ALA A 233 -14.18 -4.40 26.43
CA ALA A 233 -14.95 -5.64 26.43
C ALA A 233 -14.58 -6.54 25.24
N MET A 234 -14.37 -5.99 24.06
CA MET A 234 -13.95 -6.75 22.89
C MET A 234 -12.52 -7.29 23.05
N ARG A 235 -11.57 -6.46 23.53
CA ARG A 235 -10.18 -6.88 23.78
C ARG A 235 -10.10 -8.08 24.72
N GLN A 236 -10.88 -8.10 25.80
CA GLN A 236 -10.94 -9.21 26.75
C GLN A 236 -11.41 -10.53 26.12
N HIS A 237 -12.12 -10.47 24.98
CA HIS A 237 -12.69 -11.65 24.34
C HIS A 237 -11.96 -12.06 23.03
N VAL A 238 -10.91 -11.37 22.64
CA VAL A 238 -10.14 -11.69 21.42
C VAL A 238 -9.64 -13.15 21.45
N SER A 239 -9.03 -13.56 22.56
CA SER A 239 -8.51 -14.94 22.72
C SER A 239 -9.60 -16.01 22.61
N HIS A 240 -10.79 -15.75 23.12
CA HIS A 240 -11.93 -16.66 23.00
C HIS A 240 -12.40 -16.78 21.54
N VAL A 241 -12.46 -15.67 20.81
CA VAL A 241 -12.83 -15.66 19.39
C VAL A 241 -11.80 -16.43 18.57
N LEU A 242 -10.51 -16.22 18.82
CA LEU A 242 -9.41 -16.93 18.15
C LEU A 242 -9.43 -18.44 18.46
N ALA A 243 -9.84 -18.84 19.67
CA ALA A 243 -10.07 -20.25 20.02
C ALA A 243 -11.34 -20.84 19.38
N ARG A 244 -11.90 -20.19 18.34
CA ARG A 244 -13.11 -20.58 17.60
C ARG A 244 -14.40 -20.66 18.45
N SER A 245 -14.42 -20.01 19.60
CA SER A 245 -15.62 -19.85 20.40
C SER A 245 -16.45 -18.70 19.86
N SER A 246 -17.75 -18.91 19.66
CA SER A 246 -18.64 -17.81 19.32
C SER A 246 -18.88 -16.96 20.56
N VAL A 247 -18.60 -15.66 20.47
CA VAL A 247 -18.77 -14.70 21.55
C VAL A 247 -19.96 -13.79 21.24
N LYS A 248 -20.86 -13.64 22.23
CA LYS A 248 -21.95 -12.67 22.14
C LYS A 248 -21.97 -11.83 23.41
N LEU A 249 -21.80 -10.53 23.26
CA LEU A 249 -21.81 -9.56 24.34
C LEU A 249 -22.98 -8.62 24.16
N SER A 250 -23.57 -8.16 25.27
CA SER A 250 -24.54 -7.08 25.24
C SER A 250 -24.18 -6.07 26.34
N ARG A 251 -24.02 -4.80 25.96
CA ARG A 251 -23.66 -3.72 26.87
C ARG A 251 -24.57 -2.54 26.67
N ARG A 252 -24.98 -1.94 27.77
CA ARG A 252 -25.70 -0.68 27.75
C ARG A 252 -24.74 0.46 28.03
N LEU A 253 -24.66 1.41 27.11
CA LEU A 253 -23.87 2.63 27.24
C LEU A 253 -24.81 3.82 27.08
N GLY A 254 -24.98 4.57 28.16
CA GLY A 254 -25.96 5.65 28.18
C GLY A 254 -27.40 5.16 27.90
N ASN A 255 -27.99 5.67 26.83
CA ASN A 255 -29.36 5.30 26.40
C ASN A 255 -29.40 4.28 25.26
N GLU A 256 -28.27 3.68 24.92
CA GLU A 256 -28.14 2.70 23.83
C GLU A 256 -27.75 1.32 24.37
N MET A 257 -28.23 0.28 23.70
CA MET A 257 -27.88 -1.10 23.94
C MET A 257 -26.99 -1.57 22.77
N PHE A 258 -25.74 -1.86 23.04
CA PHE A 258 -24.81 -2.45 22.08
C PHE A 258 -24.85 -3.97 22.20
N THR A 259 -24.99 -4.64 21.07
CA THR A 259 -24.86 -6.10 20.95
C THR A 259 -23.71 -6.40 20.03
N VAL A 260 -22.73 -7.15 20.52
CA VAL A 260 -21.50 -7.51 19.83
C VAL A 260 -21.45 -9.02 19.60
N ARG A 261 -21.09 -9.44 18.39
CA ARG A 261 -20.87 -10.86 18.04
C ARG A 261 -19.46 -11.04 17.49
N GLY A 262 -18.63 -11.81 18.19
CA GLY A 262 -17.28 -12.16 17.77
C GLY A 262 -17.27 -13.36 16.83
N ARG A 263 -16.49 -13.29 15.76
CA ARG A 263 -16.20 -14.39 14.82
C ARG A 263 -14.73 -14.40 14.44
N LEU A 264 -14.20 -15.59 14.23
CA LEU A 264 -12.87 -15.79 13.66
C LEU A 264 -12.90 -15.49 12.16
N LEU A 265 -11.93 -14.75 11.67
CA LEU A 265 -11.68 -14.49 10.25
C LEU A 265 -10.23 -14.86 9.90
N PRO A 266 -10.01 -15.96 9.19
CA PRO A 266 -8.68 -16.25 8.64
C PRO A 266 -8.45 -15.37 7.39
N SER A 267 -7.32 -14.67 7.33
CA SER A 267 -6.96 -13.82 6.20
C SER A 267 -5.44 -13.69 6.10
N GLY A 268 -4.87 -13.85 4.90
CA GLY A 268 -3.45 -13.64 4.64
C GLY A 268 -2.49 -14.58 5.41
N GLY A 269 -2.96 -15.74 5.88
CA GLY A 269 -2.17 -16.65 6.71
C GLY A 269 -2.23 -16.35 8.21
N GLU A 270 -2.95 -15.32 8.61
CA GLU A 270 -3.19 -14.94 10.00
C GLU A 270 -4.67 -15.10 10.36
N GLU A 271 -4.94 -15.22 11.66
CA GLU A 271 -6.31 -15.34 12.20
C GLU A 271 -6.68 -14.05 12.95
N TYR A 272 -7.79 -13.44 12.56
CA TYR A 272 -8.29 -12.19 13.15
C TYR A 272 -9.59 -12.42 13.92
N ALA A 273 -9.77 -11.68 15.01
CA ALA A 273 -11.04 -11.62 15.71
C ALA A 273 -11.89 -10.47 15.18
N VAL A 274 -13.02 -10.77 14.54
CA VAL A 274 -13.97 -9.77 14.01
C VAL A 274 -15.16 -9.69 14.91
N PHE A 275 -15.47 -8.48 15.40
CA PHE A 275 -16.63 -8.19 16.24
C PHE A 275 -17.64 -7.36 15.46
N TYR A 276 -18.78 -7.93 15.14
CA TYR A 276 -19.91 -7.23 14.55
C TYR A 276 -20.71 -6.55 15.64
N ILE A 277 -20.94 -5.26 15.49
CA ILE A 277 -21.57 -4.39 16.48
C ILE A 277 -22.93 -3.96 15.92
N SER A 278 -23.96 -4.09 16.72
CA SER A 278 -25.27 -3.50 16.44
C SER A 278 -25.73 -2.74 17.67
N HIS A 279 -26.27 -1.56 17.49
CA HIS A 279 -26.78 -0.74 18.56
C HIS A 279 -28.23 -0.34 18.32
N ALA A 280 -28.98 -0.17 19.38
CA ALA A 280 -30.37 0.28 19.34
C ALA A 280 -30.69 1.10 20.59
N ALA A 281 -31.57 2.07 20.45
CA ALA A 281 -32.01 2.84 21.58
C ALA A 281 -32.62 1.90 22.65
N SER A 282 -32.19 2.05 23.90
CA SER A 282 -32.65 1.24 25.01
C SER A 282 -34.07 1.61 25.36
N LEU A 283 -34.99 0.66 25.20
CA LEU A 283 -36.42 0.83 25.55
C LEU A 283 -36.70 0.75 27.08
N LEU A 284 -35.61 0.48 27.88
CA LEU A 284 -35.75 0.25 29.32
C LEU A 284 -35.00 1.35 30.09
N GLY A 285 -35.78 2.31 30.64
CA GLY A 285 -35.24 3.25 31.65
C GLY A 285 -35.01 2.54 32.99
N GLY A 286 -33.76 2.31 33.38
CA GLY A 286 -33.40 1.73 34.68
C GLY A 286 -31.99 1.14 34.72
N ARG A 287 -31.28 1.40 35.79
CA ARG A 287 -29.95 0.79 36.06
C ARG A 287 -30.07 -0.72 36.23
N GLN A 288 -29.68 -1.51 35.27
CA GLN A 288 -29.51 -2.96 35.44
C GLN A 288 -28.18 -3.42 34.84
N ALA A 289 -27.46 -4.21 35.65
CA ALA A 289 -26.21 -4.83 35.28
C ALA A 289 -26.36 -5.81 34.11
N ILE A 290 -25.42 -5.80 33.22
CA ILE A 290 -25.33 -6.62 32.02
C ILE A 290 -24.73 -7.98 32.38
N ARG A 291 -25.32 -9.08 31.84
CA ARG A 291 -24.73 -10.42 31.89
C ARG A 291 -24.10 -10.75 30.56
N CYS A 292 -22.81 -11.11 30.59
CA CYS A 292 -22.17 -11.86 29.51
C CYS A 292 -22.62 -13.31 29.57
N CYS A 293 -23.08 -13.88 28.48
CA CYS A 293 -23.40 -15.29 28.36
C CYS A 293 -22.45 -15.92 27.33
N ASP A 294 -21.64 -16.87 27.79
CA ASP A 294 -20.91 -17.78 26.89
C ASP A 294 -21.92 -18.78 26.30
N LEU A 295 -22.03 -18.79 24.97
CA LEU A 295 -22.88 -19.70 24.22
C LEU A 295 -22.12 -20.94 23.74
N SER A 296 -21.13 -21.41 24.50
CA SER A 296 -20.31 -22.59 24.14
C SER A 296 -21.05 -23.93 24.28
N SER A 297 -22.30 -23.96 24.71
CA SER A 297 -23.09 -25.19 24.81
C SER A 297 -24.36 -25.10 23.96
N GLY A 298 -24.29 -25.64 22.78
CA GLY A 298 -25.26 -26.47 22.04
C GLY A 298 -26.77 -26.12 21.97
N ALA A 299 -27.19 -24.86 22.22
CA ALA A 299 -28.62 -24.46 22.12
C ALA A 299 -28.85 -23.40 21.04
N ASP A 300 -28.49 -23.72 19.81
CA ASP A 300 -28.45 -22.76 18.68
C ASP A 300 -29.82 -22.52 18.00
N SER A 301 -30.92 -23.15 18.43
CA SER A 301 -32.19 -23.08 17.69
C SER A 301 -33.31 -22.26 18.30
N ALA A 302 -33.17 -21.76 19.51
CA ALA A 302 -34.31 -21.10 20.20
C ALA A 302 -34.19 -19.58 20.39
N LEU A 303 -33.07 -18.95 20.04
CA LEU A 303 -32.78 -17.55 20.40
C LEU A 303 -32.82 -16.54 19.24
N SER A 304 -33.21 -16.96 18.03
CA SER A 304 -33.19 -16.07 16.85
C SER A 304 -34.39 -15.11 16.72
N SER A 305 -35.40 -15.16 17.55
CA SER A 305 -36.64 -14.42 17.29
C SER A 305 -37.09 -13.37 18.30
N ASN A 306 -36.47 -13.25 19.49
CA ASN A 306 -36.93 -12.22 20.43
C ASN A 306 -35.89 -11.84 21.52
N PRO A 307 -35.15 -10.73 21.40
CA PRO A 307 -34.22 -10.26 22.45
C PRO A 307 -34.93 -9.83 23.73
N LEU A 308 -36.24 -9.67 23.72
CA LEU A 308 -37.08 -9.28 24.88
C LEU A 308 -37.36 -10.44 25.84
N GLU A 309 -37.37 -11.69 25.39
CA GLU A 309 -37.66 -12.83 26.26
C GLU A 309 -36.54 -13.14 27.25
N TYR A 310 -35.32 -12.79 26.94
CA TYR A 310 -34.15 -13.02 27.82
C TYR A 310 -34.12 -12.12 29.05
N TYR A 311 -34.81 -10.96 29.03
CA TYR A 311 -34.84 -10.00 30.12
C TYR A 311 -35.95 -10.30 31.16
N LEU A 312 -36.85 -11.23 30.87
CA LEU A 312 -38.04 -11.44 31.67
C LEU A 312 -37.94 -12.56 32.71
N GLY A 313 -36.78 -13.22 32.82
CA GLY A 313 -36.65 -14.45 33.62
C GLY A 313 -36.59 -14.28 35.15
N SER A 314 -36.53 -13.09 35.74
CA SER A 314 -36.27 -12.99 37.19
C SER A 314 -37.27 -12.19 38.03
N ARG A 315 -38.29 -11.53 37.46
CA ARG A 315 -39.37 -10.88 38.25
C ARG A 315 -40.71 -10.89 37.52
N ARG A 316 -41.61 -11.81 37.88
CA ARG A 316 -42.93 -11.98 37.31
C ARG A 316 -43.79 -10.69 37.26
N GLY A 317 -43.58 -9.71 38.16
CA GLY A 317 -44.35 -8.46 38.19
C GLY A 317 -43.88 -7.38 37.21
N ALA A 318 -42.61 -7.32 36.86
CA ALA A 318 -42.05 -6.37 35.89
C ALA A 318 -42.29 -6.84 34.44
N ALA A 319 -42.24 -8.15 34.21
CA ALA A 319 -42.52 -8.81 32.96
C ALA A 319 -43.95 -8.52 32.45
N ALA A 320 -44.97 -8.62 33.34
CA ALA A 320 -46.36 -8.38 33.00
C ALA A 320 -46.64 -6.90 32.65
N ARG A 321 -45.87 -5.94 33.18
CA ARG A 321 -45.99 -4.52 32.84
C ARG A 321 -45.31 -4.22 31.49
N CYS A 322 -44.16 -4.81 31.22
CA CYS A 322 -43.46 -4.65 29.97
C CYS A 322 -44.21 -5.27 28.79
N MET A 323 -44.80 -6.46 28.96
CA MET A 323 -45.64 -7.11 27.95
C MET A 323 -46.92 -6.30 27.64
N ARG A 324 -47.50 -5.65 28.64
CA ARG A 324 -48.65 -4.74 28.43
C ARG A 324 -48.24 -3.48 27.65
N ALA A 325 -47.06 -2.92 27.93
CA ALA A 325 -46.54 -1.77 27.18
C ALA A 325 -46.22 -2.11 25.71
N VAL A 326 -45.57 -3.27 25.44
CA VAL A 326 -45.30 -3.75 24.09
C VAL A 326 -46.58 -4.06 23.32
N ARG A 327 -47.61 -4.69 23.96
CA ARG A 327 -48.89 -4.92 23.33
C ARG A 327 -49.66 -3.61 23.04
N ARG A 328 -49.53 -2.57 23.88
CA ARG A 328 -50.08 -1.23 23.61
C ARG A 328 -49.34 -0.56 22.44
N ALA A 329 -48.01 -0.63 22.37
CA ALA A 329 -47.24 -0.08 21.27
C ALA A 329 -47.54 -0.78 19.93
N ARG A 330 -47.67 -2.13 19.91
CA ARG A 330 -48.11 -2.87 18.72
C ARG A 330 -49.53 -2.50 18.27
N ARG A 331 -50.49 -2.32 19.22
CA ARG A 331 -51.85 -1.85 18.86
C ARG A 331 -51.84 -0.42 18.33
N ALA A 332 -50.99 0.46 18.84
CA ALA A 332 -50.86 1.83 18.34
C ALA A 332 -50.26 1.86 16.92
N CYS A 333 -49.29 1.03 16.63
CA CYS A 333 -48.72 0.89 15.26
C CYS A 333 -49.74 0.29 14.27
N THR A 334 -50.51 -0.74 14.67
CA THR A 334 -51.56 -1.32 13.82
C THR A 334 -52.74 -0.35 13.61
N HIS A 335 -53.07 0.50 14.60
CA HIS A 335 -54.12 1.52 14.43
C HIS A 335 -53.66 2.67 13.52
N ARG A 336 -52.41 3.09 13.58
CA ARG A 336 -51.84 4.08 12.63
C ARG A 336 -51.79 3.54 11.20
N GLY A 337 -51.47 2.28 11.01
CA GLY A 337 -51.49 1.63 9.68
C GLY A 337 -52.92 1.54 9.09
N ARG A 338 -53.95 1.32 9.91
CA ARG A 338 -55.35 1.28 9.43
C ARG A 338 -55.96 2.66 9.14
N LEU A 339 -55.50 3.74 9.77
CA LEU A 339 -55.95 5.10 9.49
C LEU A 339 -55.39 5.67 8.16
N ARG A 340 -54.30 5.14 7.63
CA ARG A 340 -53.81 5.54 6.32
C ARG A 340 -54.53 4.88 5.13
N HIS A 341 -55.34 3.83 5.33
CA HIS A 341 -56.09 3.16 4.26
C HIS A 341 -57.55 3.67 4.07
N ARG A 342 -57.93 4.77 4.75
CA ARG A 342 -59.26 5.38 4.54
C ARG A 342 -59.16 6.79 3.97
N GLN A 343 -58.60 6.95 2.80
CA GLN A 343 -58.84 8.15 1.98
C GLN A 343 -58.91 7.74 0.51
N GLY A 344 -60.12 7.73 0.01
CA GLY A 344 -60.57 7.99 -1.35
C GLY A 344 -60.34 6.94 -2.43
N PRO A 345 -61.36 6.73 -3.28
CA PRO A 345 -61.20 5.87 -4.44
C PRO A 345 -60.31 6.56 -5.47
N LEU A 346 -59.13 6.01 -5.72
CA LEU A 346 -58.34 6.39 -6.87
C LEU A 346 -59.06 5.93 -8.14
N ARG A 347 -59.46 6.91 -8.96
CA ARG A 347 -59.96 6.70 -10.33
C ARG A 347 -58.97 5.85 -11.11
N ALA A 348 -59.46 4.76 -11.68
CA ALA A 348 -58.75 3.95 -12.65
C ALA A 348 -58.37 4.84 -13.86
N VAL A 349 -57.09 5.07 -14.03
CA VAL A 349 -56.51 5.63 -15.25
C VAL A 349 -56.16 4.43 -16.14
N HIS A 350 -56.88 4.28 -17.23
CA HIS A 350 -56.58 3.34 -18.29
C HIS A 350 -55.13 3.56 -18.81
N PRO A 351 -54.32 2.53 -19.00
CA PRO A 351 -53.07 2.66 -19.66
C PRO A 351 -53.29 2.89 -21.17
N GLN A 352 -52.72 3.97 -21.68
CA GLN A 352 -52.61 4.18 -23.11
C GLN A 352 -51.54 3.21 -23.67
N PRO A 353 -51.73 2.72 -24.92
CA PRO A 353 -50.77 1.84 -25.56
C PRO A 353 -49.47 2.59 -25.96
N GLN A 354 -48.33 2.02 -25.57
CA GLN A 354 -47.03 2.50 -25.99
C GLN A 354 -46.82 2.29 -27.50
N PRO A 355 -46.17 3.22 -28.21
CA PRO A 355 -45.80 3.03 -29.62
C PRO A 355 -44.68 2.02 -29.77
N SER A 356 -44.86 1.12 -30.71
CA SER A 356 -43.89 0.11 -31.15
C SER A 356 -42.52 0.70 -31.51
N ALA A 357 -41.46 0.12 -30.93
CA ALA A 357 -40.06 0.42 -31.30
C ALA A 357 -39.72 -0.05 -32.72
N PRO A 358 -38.91 0.68 -33.48
CA PRO A 358 -38.46 0.25 -34.79
C PRO A 358 -37.42 -0.87 -34.69
N GLN A 359 -37.61 -1.91 -35.53
CA GLN A 359 -36.66 -2.99 -35.75
C GLN A 359 -35.35 -2.43 -36.30
N SER A 360 -34.28 -2.52 -35.55
CA SER A 360 -32.95 -2.21 -36.03
C SER A 360 -32.31 -3.43 -36.70
N ALA A 361 -31.76 -3.14 -37.85
CA ALA A 361 -31.08 -4.01 -38.80
C ALA A 361 -29.93 -4.84 -38.19
N ARG A 362 -29.85 -6.09 -38.64
CA ARG A 362 -28.71 -6.99 -38.42
C ARG A 362 -27.44 -6.45 -39.13
N PRO A 363 -26.26 -6.47 -38.48
CA PRO A 363 -25.02 -6.26 -39.23
C PRO A 363 -24.60 -7.54 -39.95
N ARG A 364 -24.28 -7.34 -41.24
CA ARG A 364 -23.73 -8.32 -42.17
C ARG A 364 -22.37 -8.82 -41.71
N GLY A 365 -22.17 -10.13 -41.84
CA GLY A 365 -20.93 -10.82 -41.52
C GLY A 365 -19.76 -10.38 -42.40
N TYR A 366 -18.60 -10.28 -41.80
CA TYR A 366 -17.32 -10.22 -42.48
C TYR A 366 -16.87 -11.65 -42.80
N ARG A 367 -16.76 -11.97 -44.09
CA ARG A 367 -16.15 -13.18 -44.64
C ARG A 367 -14.64 -13.10 -44.45
N ALA A 368 -14.07 -14.14 -43.85
CA ALA A 368 -12.65 -14.45 -43.93
C ALA A 368 -12.27 -14.75 -45.39
N ALA A 369 -11.28 -14.04 -45.90
CA ALA A 369 -10.62 -14.40 -47.14
C ALA A 369 -9.36 -15.22 -46.84
N HIS A 370 -9.43 -16.53 -47.17
CA HIS A 370 -8.27 -17.37 -47.36
C HIS A 370 -7.56 -16.95 -48.69
N GLY A 371 -6.29 -16.62 -48.58
CA GLY A 371 -5.38 -16.48 -49.75
C GLY A 371 -4.21 -17.45 -49.58
N LYS A 372 -4.25 -18.55 -50.29
CA LYS A 372 -3.16 -19.42 -50.74
C LYS A 372 -2.06 -18.50 -51.36
N GLY A 373 -0.71 -18.64 -51.11
CA GLY A 373 0.05 -19.83 -51.39
C GLY A 373 1.02 -19.50 -52.52
N LEU A 374 2.18 -20.13 -52.54
CA LEU A 374 3.24 -20.11 -53.54
C LEU A 374 4.30 -19.01 -53.26
N GLY A 375 5.58 -19.27 -53.15
CA GLY A 375 6.37 -20.42 -53.55
C GLY A 375 7.78 -19.93 -53.81
N ALA A 376 8.73 -20.64 -53.26
CA ALA A 376 10.07 -20.96 -53.75
C ALA A 376 10.87 -19.97 -54.61
N SER A 377 12.11 -19.86 -54.23
CA SER A 377 13.36 -19.88 -55.05
C SER A 377 14.31 -18.81 -54.58
N ALA A 378 15.40 -19.12 -53.82
CA ALA A 378 16.68 -19.66 -54.27
C ALA A 378 17.52 -18.67 -55.10
N ARG A 379 18.72 -18.45 -54.55
CA ARG A 379 19.96 -18.00 -55.17
C ARG A 379 20.23 -16.50 -55.27
N GLY A 380 21.37 -16.19 -54.68
CA GLY A 380 22.17 -14.98 -54.84
C GLY A 380 22.98 -14.73 -53.60
#